data_7e86d0c98b7459827f5a061f7be1333c
#
_entry.id   7e86d0c98b7459827f5a061f7be1333c
#
_cell.length_a   1.000
_cell.length_b   1.000
_cell.length_c   1.000
_cell.angle_alpha   90.00
_cell.angle_beta   90.00
_cell.angle_gamma   90.00
#
_symmetry.space_group_name_H-M   'P 1'
#
loop_
_entity.id
_entity.type
_entity.pdbx_description
1 polymer ?
#
loop_
_entity_poly.entity_id
_entity_poly.type
_entity_poly.pdbx_seq_one_letter_code
_entity_poly.pdbx_strand_id
1 'polypeptide(L)'
;LAVIEAKRTCVDPAKGRQQTKLYADILEQKYGRRPVIFLTNGFDTRIDDGIYPERRIAAFYSKRDLEKLFNLRAMRTSLRYIQVNPEIAGRYYQEGAIKATCQALSQNRRKALLVMATGSGKTRTVIALVDVLLQHGWVKNILFLADRNSLVTQAKRSFVNLLPDLSVTNLCEEKDNYTARCVFSTYQTMMNCIDTVEDEEGKLFTAGHFDLVICDEAHRSIYNKYRDIFNYFDAPLVGLTATPKDEIDKNTYDVFELGTGVPTYGYELAQAVKDGFLVDFLQV
;
A
#
# COMPACT_ATOMS: atom_id res chain seq x y z
N LEU A 1 6.20 8.43 -21.90
CA LEU A 1 5.68 7.87 -20.65
C LEU A 1 4.84 8.88 -19.88
N ALA A 2 5.24 10.15 -19.79
CA ALA A 2 4.54 11.15 -19.01
C ALA A 2 4.48 12.51 -19.73
N VAL A 3 3.48 13.32 -19.35
CA VAL A 3 3.37 14.75 -19.69
C VAL A 3 3.46 15.54 -18.39
N ILE A 4 4.27 16.57 -18.35
CA ILE A 4 4.47 17.43 -17.18
C ILE A 4 4.03 18.84 -17.55
N GLU A 5 3.07 19.39 -16.81
CA GLU A 5 2.66 20.78 -16.90
C GLU A 5 3.17 21.55 -15.68
N ALA A 6 4.08 22.49 -15.91
CA ALA A 6 4.66 23.32 -14.87
C ALA A 6 4.04 24.72 -14.87
N LYS A 7 3.59 25.19 -13.74
CA LYS A 7 3.09 26.54 -13.52
C LYS A 7 4.05 27.33 -12.63
N ARG A 8 3.94 28.65 -12.63
CA ARG A 8 4.68 29.52 -11.70
C ARG A 8 4.30 29.16 -10.26
N THR A 9 5.21 29.34 -9.33
CA THR A 9 5.06 28.99 -7.90
C THR A 9 3.84 29.61 -7.22
N CYS A 10 3.40 30.79 -7.67
CA CYS A 10 2.21 31.48 -7.16
C CYS A 10 0.88 31.01 -7.81
N VAL A 11 0.92 30.05 -8.73
CA VAL A 11 -0.25 29.58 -9.46
C VAL A 11 -0.59 28.16 -9.03
N ASP A 12 -1.88 27.88 -8.80
CA ASP A 12 -2.36 26.52 -8.55
C ASP A 12 -2.06 25.63 -9.78
N PRO A 13 -1.32 24.52 -9.61
CA PRO A 13 -1.01 23.60 -10.71
C PRO A 13 -2.25 23.05 -11.40
N ALA A 14 -3.38 22.94 -10.70
CA ALA A 14 -4.64 22.47 -11.26
C ALA A 14 -5.17 23.32 -12.43
N LYS A 15 -4.75 24.58 -12.55
CA LYS A 15 -5.12 25.44 -13.71
C LYS A 15 -4.62 24.90 -15.05
N GLY A 16 -3.58 24.06 -15.05
CA GLY A 16 -3.08 23.39 -16.26
C GLY A 16 -3.80 22.10 -16.65
N ARG A 17 -4.69 21.59 -15.79
CA ARG A 17 -5.28 20.25 -15.91
C ARG A 17 -5.95 20.00 -17.26
N GLN A 18 -6.82 20.91 -17.71
CA GLN A 18 -7.57 20.71 -18.94
C GLN A 18 -6.64 20.69 -20.17
N GLN A 19 -5.69 21.59 -20.23
CA GLN A 19 -4.71 21.65 -21.32
C GLN A 19 -3.85 20.38 -21.38
N THR A 20 -3.39 19.92 -20.22
CA THR A 20 -2.55 18.71 -20.14
C THR A 20 -3.32 17.44 -20.51
N LYS A 21 -4.62 17.37 -20.16
CA LYS A 21 -5.50 16.27 -20.61
C LYS A 21 -5.64 16.23 -22.12
N LEU A 22 -5.83 17.39 -22.78
CA LEU A 22 -5.86 17.46 -24.23
C LEU A 22 -4.57 16.97 -24.88
N TYR A 23 -3.41 17.34 -24.33
CA TYR A 23 -2.13 16.80 -24.82
C TYR A 23 -2.02 15.30 -24.62
N ALA A 24 -2.47 14.79 -23.48
CA ALA A 24 -2.49 13.37 -23.21
C ALA A 24 -3.40 12.60 -24.18
N ASP A 25 -4.56 13.16 -24.53
CA ASP A 25 -5.50 12.59 -25.50
C ASP A 25 -4.87 12.50 -26.90
N ILE A 26 -4.19 13.57 -27.34
CA ILE A 26 -3.47 13.60 -28.64
C ILE A 26 -2.35 12.55 -28.66
N LEU A 27 -1.58 12.44 -27.59
CA LEU A 27 -0.49 11.46 -27.48
C LEU A 27 -1.04 10.03 -27.44
N GLU A 28 -2.15 9.80 -26.77
CA GLU A 28 -2.81 8.49 -26.74
C GLU A 28 -3.28 8.08 -28.15
N GLN A 29 -3.90 8.99 -28.90
CA GLN A 29 -4.30 8.75 -30.29
C GLN A 29 -3.10 8.44 -31.19
N LYS A 30 -1.98 9.15 -30.99
CA LYS A 30 -0.79 8.98 -31.82
C LYS A 30 0.00 7.71 -31.50
N TYR A 31 0.10 7.34 -30.24
CA TYR A 31 0.99 6.28 -29.76
C TYR A 31 0.27 5.07 -29.15
N GLY A 32 -1.06 5.06 -29.13
CA GLY A 32 -1.88 3.97 -28.60
C GLY A 32 -1.79 3.78 -27.09
N ARG A 33 -1.21 4.77 -26.37
CA ARG A 33 -0.99 4.67 -24.93
C ARG A 33 -1.09 6.04 -24.25
N ARG A 34 -2.02 6.17 -23.28
CA ARG A 34 -2.19 7.38 -22.50
C ARG A 34 -1.02 7.63 -21.58
N PRO A 35 -0.30 8.75 -21.67
CA PRO A 35 0.77 9.12 -20.76
C PRO A 35 0.23 9.41 -19.35
N VAL A 36 1.10 9.26 -18.34
CA VAL A 36 0.85 9.77 -16.99
C VAL A 36 0.93 11.30 -17.02
N ILE A 37 0.02 11.97 -16.34
CA ILE A 37 0.02 13.43 -16.25
C ILE A 37 0.57 13.86 -14.89
N PHE A 38 1.54 14.76 -14.91
CA PHE A 38 2.00 15.47 -13.74
C PHE A 38 1.68 16.96 -13.86
N LEU A 39 1.11 17.53 -12.80
CA LEU A 39 0.86 18.96 -12.66
C LEU A 39 1.72 19.47 -11.52
N THR A 40 2.49 20.53 -11.73
CA THR A 40 3.36 21.07 -10.67
C THR A 40 3.49 22.59 -10.74
N ASN A 41 3.78 23.20 -9.57
CA ASN A 41 4.26 24.59 -9.47
C ASN A 41 5.58 24.68 -8.67
N GLY A 42 6.26 23.54 -8.49
CA GLY A 42 7.48 23.43 -7.70
C GLY A 42 7.26 23.10 -6.22
N PHE A 43 6.11 23.46 -5.63
CA PHE A 43 5.75 23.16 -4.23
C PHE A 43 4.63 22.14 -4.11
N ASP A 44 3.68 22.16 -5.03
CA ASP A 44 2.58 21.20 -5.12
C ASP A 44 2.76 20.40 -6.41
N THR A 45 2.95 19.10 -6.27
CA THR A 45 3.05 18.17 -7.39
C THR A 45 1.91 17.17 -7.31
N ARG A 46 1.20 17.01 -8.41
CA ARG A 46 0.04 16.10 -8.53
C ARG A 46 0.24 15.14 -9.67
N ILE A 47 -0.35 13.95 -9.52
CA ILE A 47 -0.37 12.90 -10.54
C ILE A 47 -1.81 12.57 -10.92
N ASP A 48 -2.04 12.40 -12.24
CA ASP A 48 -3.19 11.68 -12.80
C ASP A 48 -2.63 10.48 -13.58
N ASP A 49 -2.75 9.31 -12.97
CA ASP A 49 -2.20 8.07 -13.51
C ASP A 49 -3.22 7.26 -14.31
N GLY A 50 -4.45 7.75 -14.44
CA GLY A 50 -5.54 7.06 -15.13
C GLY A 50 -6.06 5.80 -14.41
N ILE A 51 -5.60 5.53 -13.19
CA ILE A 51 -6.07 4.43 -12.32
C ILE A 51 -6.85 4.99 -11.14
N TYR A 52 -6.21 5.89 -10.39
CA TYR A 52 -6.80 6.55 -9.23
C TYR A 52 -7.12 8.02 -9.56
N PRO A 53 -7.98 8.67 -8.78
CA PRO A 53 -8.21 10.11 -8.90
C PRO A 53 -6.91 10.92 -8.79
N GLU A 54 -6.89 12.11 -9.43
CA GLU A 54 -5.78 13.06 -9.30
C GLU A 54 -5.47 13.32 -7.83
N ARG A 55 -4.20 13.26 -7.46
CA ARG A 55 -3.74 13.39 -6.08
C ARG A 55 -2.37 14.03 -5.97
N ARG A 56 -2.07 14.57 -4.80
CA ARG A 56 -0.72 15.05 -4.45
C ARG A 56 0.25 13.89 -4.28
N ILE A 57 1.49 14.12 -4.70
CA ILE A 57 2.61 13.19 -4.54
C ILE A 57 3.84 13.95 -4.03
N ALA A 58 4.73 13.24 -3.33
CA ALA A 58 5.94 13.83 -2.77
C ALA A 58 6.99 14.16 -3.83
N ALA A 59 7.09 13.33 -4.88
CA ALA A 59 8.06 13.50 -5.96
C ALA A 59 7.54 12.89 -7.27
N PHE A 60 8.15 13.29 -8.40
CA PHE A 60 7.88 12.64 -9.68
C PHE A 60 8.29 11.17 -9.65
N TYR A 61 7.58 10.37 -10.43
CA TYR A 61 7.93 8.99 -10.66
C TYR A 61 9.18 8.88 -11.53
N SER A 62 10.05 7.93 -11.20
CA SER A 62 11.17 7.56 -12.05
C SER A 62 10.67 6.92 -13.36
N LYS A 63 11.56 6.81 -14.37
CA LYS A 63 11.26 6.08 -15.60
C LYS A 63 10.83 4.63 -15.30
N ARG A 64 11.52 3.98 -14.37
CA ARG A 64 11.23 2.61 -13.91
C ARG A 64 9.83 2.49 -13.29
N ASP A 65 9.43 3.46 -12.45
CA ASP A 65 8.09 3.49 -11.87
C ASP A 65 7.01 3.65 -12.94
N LEU A 66 7.23 4.53 -13.92
CA LEU A 66 6.31 4.74 -15.03
C LEU A 66 6.16 3.48 -15.90
N GLU A 67 7.26 2.80 -16.24
CA GLU A 67 7.23 1.55 -16.99
C GLU A 67 6.47 0.45 -16.22
N LYS A 68 6.73 0.32 -14.91
CA LYS A 68 5.99 -0.58 -14.03
C LYS A 68 4.50 -0.25 -14.03
N LEU A 69 4.13 1.02 -13.88
CA LEU A 69 2.74 1.47 -13.87
C LEU A 69 2.00 1.12 -15.16
N PHE A 70 2.65 1.29 -16.32
CA PHE A 70 2.06 0.89 -17.61
C PHE A 70 1.83 -0.62 -17.70
N ASN A 71 2.76 -1.42 -17.21
CA ASN A 71 2.60 -2.87 -17.17
C ASN A 71 1.43 -3.27 -16.26
N LEU A 72 1.32 -2.66 -15.08
CA LEU A 72 0.20 -2.90 -14.17
C LEU A 72 -1.14 -2.48 -14.80
N ARG A 73 -1.20 -1.34 -15.51
CA ARG A 73 -2.42 -0.92 -16.23
C ARG A 73 -2.86 -1.97 -17.25
N ALA A 74 -1.91 -2.56 -17.97
CA ALA A 74 -2.21 -3.56 -19.00
C ALA A 74 -2.63 -4.92 -18.43
N MET A 75 -2.12 -5.27 -17.24
CA MET A 75 -2.36 -6.58 -16.60
C MET A 75 -3.53 -6.56 -15.63
N ARG A 76 -3.99 -5.38 -15.22
CA ARG A 76 -4.99 -5.21 -14.16
C ARG A 76 -6.35 -5.79 -14.55
N THR A 77 -6.83 -6.73 -13.76
CA THR A 77 -8.16 -7.34 -13.90
C THR A 77 -9.07 -6.95 -12.73
N SER A 78 -10.38 -7.17 -12.88
CA SER A 78 -11.37 -6.84 -11.86
C SER A 78 -11.19 -7.66 -10.59
N LEU A 79 -11.29 -7.00 -9.42
CA LEU A 79 -11.32 -7.66 -8.11
C LEU A 79 -12.74 -8.03 -7.66
N ARG A 80 -13.72 -8.00 -8.56
CA ARG A 80 -15.12 -8.29 -8.20
C ARG A 80 -15.35 -9.76 -7.87
N TYR A 81 -14.65 -10.66 -8.56
CA TYR A 81 -14.79 -12.11 -8.39
C TYR A 81 -13.40 -12.70 -8.11
N ILE A 82 -12.94 -12.48 -6.88
CA ILE A 82 -11.66 -13.00 -6.42
C ILE A 82 -11.82 -14.42 -5.87
N GLN A 83 -10.80 -15.23 -6.06
CA GLN A 83 -10.65 -16.51 -5.39
C GLN A 83 -9.52 -16.41 -4.38
N VAL A 84 -9.83 -16.65 -3.12
CA VAL A 84 -8.83 -16.68 -2.06
C VAL A 84 -8.29 -18.09 -1.94
N ASN A 85 -6.97 -18.25 -1.93
CA ASN A 85 -6.33 -19.55 -1.73
C ASN A 85 -6.61 -20.05 -0.29
N PRO A 86 -7.37 -21.14 -0.12
CA PRO A 86 -7.76 -21.64 1.20
C PRO A 86 -6.58 -22.19 2.02
N GLU A 87 -5.48 -22.56 1.37
CA GLU A 87 -4.25 -23.00 2.05
C GLU A 87 -3.57 -21.83 2.76
N ILE A 88 -3.71 -20.61 2.23
CA ILE A 88 -3.17 -19.40 2.85
C ILE A 88 -4.15 -18.84 3.87
N ALA A 89 -5.42 -18.66 3.52
CA ALA A 89 -6.47 -18.08 4.38
C ALA A 89 -7.78 -18.79 4.17
N GLY A 90 -8.02 -19.85 4.97
CA GLY A 90 -9.19 -20.74 4.84
C GLY A 90 -10.35 -20.43 5.78
N ARG A 91 -10.25 -19.37 6.61
CA ARG A 91 -11.34 -19.04 7.55
C ARG A 91 -12.24 -17.96 6.95
N TYR A 92 -13.57 -18.09 7.14
CA TYR A 92 -14.56 -17.22 6.51
C TYR A 92 -14.31 -15.72 6.77
N TYR A 93 -13.88 -15.35 7.97
CA TYR A 93 -13.61 -13.96 8.33
C TYR A 93 -12.33 -13.42 7.66
N GLN A 94 -11.33 -14.28 7.39
CA GLN A 94 -10.15 -13.91 6.62
C GLN A 94 -10.53 -13.61 5.16
N GLU A 95 -11.34 -14.46 4.57
CA GLU A 95 -11.90 -14.23 3.24
C GLU A 95 -12.75 -12.96 3.19
N GLY A 96 -13.58 -12.73 4.23
CA GLY A 96 -14.37 -11.50 4.39
C GLY A 96 -13.49 -10.23 4.41
N ALA A 97 -12.40 -10.25 5.16
CA ALA A 97 -11.44 -9.14 5.23
C ALA A 97 -10.76 -8.86 3.87
N ILE A 98 -10.38 -9.91 3.15
CA ILE A 98 -9.78 -9.81 1.82
C ILE A 98 -10.79 -9.22 0.82
N LYS A 99 -12.02 -9.73 0.79
CA LYS A 99 -13.10 -9.23 -0.07
C LYS A 99 -13.41 -7.76 0.22
N ALA A 100 -13.53 -7.36 1.49
CA ALA A 100 -13.77 -5.98 1.89
C ALA A 100 -12.64 -5.04 1.42
N THR A 101 -11.37 -5.46 1.56
CA THR A 101 -10.23 -4.69 1.08
C THR A 101 -10.24 -4.56 -0.44
N CYS A 102 -10.45 -5.65 -1.17
CA CYS A 102 -10.55 -5.66 -2.63
C CYS A 102 -11.70 -4.77 -3.12
N GLN A 103 -12.84 -4.79 -2.43
CA GLN A 103 -13.97 -3.90 -2.73
C GLN A 103 -13.59 -2.43 -2.53
N ALA A 104 -12.94 -2.08 -1.42
CA ALA A 104 -12.48 -0.72 -1.16
C ALA A 104 -11.53 -0.22 -2.26
N LEU A 105 -10.53 -1.04 -2.63
CA LEU A 105 -9.60 -0.73 -3.71
C LEU A 105 -10.32 -0.56 -5.06
N SER A 106 -11.28 -1.42 -5.38
CA SER A 106 -12.10 -1.34 -6.61
C SER A 106 -12.95 -0.07 -6.68
N GLN A 107 -13.28 0.52 -5.53
CA GLN A 107 -13.98 1.79 -5.38
C GLN A 107 -13.04 3.01 -5.37
N ASN A 108 -11.78 2.83 -5.77
CA ASN A 108 -10.72 3.84 -5.74
C ASN A 108 -10.35 4.36 -4.34
N ARG A 109 -10.75 3.67 -3.28
CA ARG A 109 -10.24 3.93 -1.93
C ARG A 109 -8.82 3.37 -1.85
N ARG A 110 -7.89 4.21 -1.44
CA ARG A 110 -6.47 3.82 -1.39
C ARG A 110 -6.01 3.38 -0.01
N LYS A 111 -6.91 3.40 0.98
CA LYS A 111 -6.61 3.06 2.37
C LYS A 111 -7.63 2.06 2.90
N ALA A 112 -7.14 1.05 3.60
CA ALA A 112 -7.97 0.03 4.23
C ALA A 112 -7.41 -0.31 5.61
N LEU A 113 -8.28 -0.42 6.63
CA LEU A 113 -7.92 -0.82 7.98
C LEU A 113 -8.64 -2.12 8.34
N LEU A 114 -7.86 -3.14 8.69
CA LEU A 114 -8.34 -4.43 9.17
C LEU A 114 -8.14 -4.50 10.68
N VAL A 115 -9.25 -4.45 11.42
CA VAL A 115 -9.26 -4.62 12.87
C VAL A 115 -9.56 -6.08 13.16
N MET A 116 -8.56 -6.86 13.55
CA MET A 116 -8.70 -8.29 13.76
C MET A 116 -8.01 -8.70 15.07
N ALA A 117 -8.67 -9.53 15.86
CA ALA A 117 -8.16 -10.01 17.15
C ALA A 117 -6.76 -10.63 17.04
N THR A 118 -5.97 -10.52 18.11
CA THR A 118 -4.67 -11.22 18.20
C THR A 118 -4.92 -12.73 18.11
N GLY A 119 -4.12 -13.44 17.33
CA GLY A 119 -4.30 -14.89 17.11
C GLY A 119 -5.29 -15.25 16.00
N SER A 120 -6.06 -14.31 15.45
CA SER A 120 -7.01 -14.56 14.35
C SER A 120 -6.33 -14.84 12.99
N GLY A 121 -5.01 -14.67 12.89
CA GLY A 121 -4.26 -14.90 11.66
C GLY A 121 -4.16 -13.70 10.73
N LYS A 122 -4.04 -12.47 11.28
CA LYS A 122 -3.82 -11.22 10.52
C LYS A 122 -2.77 -11.35 9.42
N THR A 123 -1.61 -11.93 9.75
CA THR A 123 -0.51 -12.11 8.79
C THR A 123 -0.91 -13.01 7.63
N ARG A 124 -1.62 -14.12 7.89
CA ARG A 124 -2.13 -15.00 6.81
C ARG A 124 -3.15 -14.30 5.94
N THR A 125 -4.04 -13.50 6.54
CA THR A 125 -5.04 -12.71 5.81
C THR A 125 -4.37 -11.75 4.84
N VAL A 126 -3.31 -11.05 5.27
CA VAL A 126 -2.62 -10.11 4.38
C VAL A 126 -1.76 -10.80 3.34
N ILE A 127 -1.19 -11.97 3.63
CA ILE A 127 -0.48 -12.77 2.62
C ILE A 127 -1.45 -13.21 1.51
N ALA A 128 -2.64 -13.70 1.87
CA ALA A 128 -3.65 -14.06 0.88
C ALA A 128 -4.19 -12.85 0.10
N LEU A 129 -4.31 -11.68 0.74
CA LEU A 129 -4.62 -10.42 0.03
C LEU A 129 -3.55 -10.08 -1.00
N VAL A 130 -2.27 -10.19 -0.62
CA VAL A 130 -1.14 -9.96 -1.53
C VAL A 130 -1.18 -10.93 -2.69
N ASP A 131 -1.43 -12.21 -2.45
CA ASP A 131 -1.59 -13.24 -3.50
C ASP A 131 -2.67 -12.83 -4.51
N VAL A 132 -3.86 -12.49 -4.03
CA VAL A 132 -4.97 -12.02 -4.87
C VAL A 132 -4.58 -10.79 -5.70
N LEU A 133 -3.96 -9.78 -5.08
CA LEU A 133 -3.58 -8.55 -5.78
C LEU A 133 -2.48 -8.77 -6.82
N LEU A 134 -1.55 -9.69 -6.57
CA LEU A 134 -0.52 -10.11 -7.53
C LEU A 134 -1.14 -10.83 -8.73
N GLN A 135 -2.03 -11.79 -8.50
CA GLN A 135 -2.71 -12.56 -9.55
C GLN A 135 -3.57 -11.67 -10.46
N HIS A 136 -4.18 -10.63 -9.89
CA HIS A 136 -5.02 -9.69 -10.63
C HIS A 136 -4.25 -8.49 -11.22
N GLY A 137 -2.92 -8.46 -11.14
CA GLY A 137 -2.08 -7.41 -11.72
C GLY A 137 -2.25 -6.02 -11.04
N TRP A 138 -2.67 -5.99 -9.78
CA TRP A 138 -2.85 -4.73 -9.04
C TRP A 138 -1.58 -4.24 -8.39
N VAL A 139 -0.67 -5.14 -8.03
CA VAL A 139 0.58 -4.82 -7.35
C VAL A 139 1.73 -5.63 -7.95
N LYS A 140 2.92 -5.07 -7.89
CA LYS A 140 4.18 -5.73 -8.22
C LYS A 140 5.17 -5.62 -7.08
N ASN A 141 5.39 -4.42 -6.55
CA ASN A 141 6.32 -4.13 -5.48
C ASN A 141 5.56 -3.78 -4.20
N ILE A 142 5.90 -4.44 -3.09
CA ILE A 142 5.17 -4.37 -1.82
C ILE A 142 6.15 -3.98 -0.72
N LEU A 143 5.72 -3.08 0.16
CA LEU A 143 6.42 -2.73 1.39
C LEU A 143 5.63 -3.24 2.59
N PHE A 144 6.26 -4.06 3.43
CA PHE A 144 5.71 -4.49 4.71
C PHE A 144 6.48 -3.84 5.86
N LEU A 145 5.76 -3.11 6.71
CA LEU A 145 6.32 -2.36 7.83
C LEU A 145 5.81 -2.91 9.17
N ALA A 146 6.72 -3.08 10.12
CA ALA A 146 6.41 -3.39 11.50
C ALA A 146 7.31 -2.61 12.47
N ASP A 147 6.91 -2.54 13.74
CA ASP A 147 7.63 -1.78 14.77
C ASP A 147 8.99 -2.38 15.14
N ARG A 148 9.09 -3.71 15.11
CA ARG A 148 10.23 -4.45 15.65
C ARG A 148 10.77 -5.45 14.63
N ASN A 149 12.09 -5.61 14.61
CA ASN A 149 12.75 -6.56 13.71
C ASN A 149 12.24 -8.00 13.88
N SER A 150 11.91 -8.43 15.10
CA SER A 150 11.33 -9.76 15.34
C SER A 150 10.01 -9.99 14.60
N LEU A 151 9.13 -8.97 14.53
CA LEU A 151 7.88 -9.03 13.77
C LEU A 151 8.14 -9.01 12.26
N VAL A 152 9.10 -8.20 11.81
CA VAL A 152 9.55 -8.16 10.41
C VAL A 152 10.05 -9.53 9.96
N THR A 153 10.94 -10.15 10.74
CA THR A 153 11.51 -11.48 10.45
C THR A 153 10.43 -12.57 10.47
N GLN A 154 9.49 -12.52 11.44
CA GLN A 154 8.38 -13.46 11.50
C GLN A 154 7.46 -13.33 10.28
N ALA A 155 7.10 -12.10 9.89
CA ALA A 155 6.28 -11.85 8.72
C ALA A 155 6.99 -12.35 7.44
N LYS A 156 8.27 -11.99 7.24
CA LYS A 156 9.08 -12.47 6.10
C LYS A 156 9.04 -14.00 6.00
N ARG A 157 9.28 -14.72 7.09
CA ARG A 157 9.21 -16.20 7.10
C ARG A 157 7.86 -16.73 6.67
N SER A 158 6.78 -16.12 7.13
CA SER A 158 5.43 -16.51 6.75
C SER A 158 5.17 -16.28 5.26
N PHE A 159 5.66 -15.17 4.69
CA PHE A 159 5.56 -14.89 3.25
C PHE A 159 6.37 -15.90 2.43
N VAL A 160 7.61 -16.20 2.82
CA VAL A 160 8.43 -17.23 2.13
C VAL A 160 7.74 -18.59 2.10
N ASN A 161 7.12 -18.98 3.20
CA ASN A 161 6.47 -20.28 3.30
C ASN A 161 5.16 -20.36 2.48
N LEU A 162 4.40 -19.27 2.39
CA LEU A 162 3.07 -19.27 1.78
C LEU A 162 3.06 -18.71 0.35
N LEU A 163 4.06 -17.93 -0.04
CA LEU A 163 4.26 -17.38 -1.38
C LEU A 163 5.72 -17.59 -1.82
N PRO A 164 6.16 -18.84 -2.06
CA PRO A 164 7.55 -19.16 -2.33
C PRO A 164 8.11 -18.51 -3.61
N ASP A 165 7.26 -18.19 -4.57
CA ASP A 165 7.64 -17.56 -5.84
C ASP A 165 7.79 -16.02 -5.72
N LEU A 166 7.46 -15.43 -4.57
CA LEU A 166 7.61 -14.02 -4.33
C LEU A 166 9.02 -13.74 -3.76
N SER A 167 9.83 -12.98 -4.49
CA SER A 167 11.13 -12.55 -3.97
C SER A 167 10.94 -11.59 -2.80
N VAL A 168 11.61 -11.85 -1.69
CA VAL A 168 11.48 -11.12 -0.44
C VAL A 168 12.84 -10.71 0.12
N THR A 169 12.90 -9.58 0.80
CA THR A 169 14.09 -9.12 1.53
C THR A 169 13.71 -8.49 2.87
N ASN A 170 14.60 -8.57 3.86
CA ASN A 170 14.48 -7.85 5.14
C ASN A 170 15.60 -6.81 5.23
N LEU A 171 15.27 -5.54 5.07
CA LEU A 171 16.26 -4.44 5.10
C LEU A 171 16.95 -4.27 6.46
N CYS A 172 16.42 -4.88 7.52
CA CYS A 172 17.07 -4.86 8.83
C CYS A 172 18.25 -5.85 8.91
N GLU A 173 18.26 -6.88 8.07
CA GLU A 173 19.25 -7.97 8.08
C GLU A 173 20.07 -8.01 6.78
N GLU A 174 19.40 -7.87 5.64
CA GLU A 174 19.99 -8.00 4.30
C GLU A 174 20.06 -6.62 3.65
N LYS A 175 21.17 -5.93 3.81
CA LYS A 175 21.32 -4.54 3.31
C LYS A 175 21.62 -4.45 1.82
N ASP A 176 21.87 -5.56 1.14
CA ASP A 176 22.34 -5.57 -0.27
C ASP A 176 21.30 -6.09 -1.26
N ASN A 177 20.14 -6.56 -0.82
CA ASN A 177 19.09 -7.09 -1.69
C ASN A 177 17.87 -6.15 -1.74
N TYR A 178 18.04 -5.01 -2.38
CA TYR A 178 16.98 -4.00 -2.49
C TYR A 178 16.00 -4.23 -3.65
N THR A 179 16.27 -5.19 -4.55
CA THR A 179 15.49 -5.43 -5.77
C THR A 179 14.35 -6.43 -5.60
N ALA A 180 14.17 -6.99 -4.41
CA ALA A 180 13.10 -7.92 -4.11
C ALA A 180 11.71 -7.25 -4.27
N ARG A 181 10.74 -8.03 -4.74
CA ARG A 181 9.37 -7.57 -4.96
C ARG A 181 8.62 -7.27 -3.66
N CYS A 182 8.94 -7.96 -2.58
CA CYS A 182 8.38 -7.67 -1.26
C CYS A 182 9.50 -7.31 -0.29
N VAL A 183 9.50 -6.07 0.15
CA VAL A 183 10.48 -5.49 1.05
C VAL A 183 9.90 -5.44 2.45
N PHE A 184 10.58 -6.08 3.40
CA PHE A 184 10.23 -6.06 4.81
C PHE A 184 11.17 -5.13 5.56
N SER A 185 10.64 -4.26 6.41
CA SER A 185 11.43 -3.29 7.15
C SER A 185 10.76 -2.86 8.45
N THR A 186 11.57 -2.37 9.38
CA THR A 186 11.02 -1.51 10.43
C THR A 186 10.80 -0.10 9.89
N TYR A 187 9.91 0.65 10.52
CA TYR A 187 9.67 2.05 10.14
C TYR A 187 10.96 2.89 10.19
N GLN A 188 11.79 2.69 11.23
CA GLN A 188 13.05 3.44 11.37
C GLN A 188 14.04 3.11 10.25
N THR A 189 14.19 1.83 9.92
CA THR A 189 15.09 1.40 8.83
C THR A 189 14.62 1.95 7.51
N MET A 190 13.31 1.88 7.21
CA MET A 190 12.76 2.41 5.96
C MET A 190 12.97 3.91 5.81
N MET A 191 12.75 4.71 6.88
CA MET A 191 13.03 6.15 6.88
C MET A 191 14.47 6.46 6.48
N ASN A 192 15.42 5.68 6.97
CA ASN A 192 16.82 5.86 6.63
C ASN A 192 17.11 5.45 5.18
N CYS A 193 16.45 4.40 4.67
CA CYS A 193 16.69 3.87 3.33
C CYS A 193 16.13 4.76 2.21
N ILE A 194 15.06 5.50 2.44
CA ILE A 194 14.41 6.35 1.42
C ILE A 194 15.40 7.31 0.77
N ASP A 195 16.33 7.88 1.55
CA ASP A 195 17.26 8.90 1.06
C ASP A 195 18.68 8.37 0.80
N THR A 196 19.01 7.16 1.24
CA THR A 196 20.39 6.66 1.23
C THR A 196 20.64 5.51 0.25
N VAL A 197 19.58 4.82 -0.19
CA VAL A 197 19.72 3.70 -1.11
C VAL A 197 19.59 4.18 -2.55
N GLU A 198 20.70 4.07 -3.27
CA GLU A 198 20.82 4.50 -4.67
C GLU A 198 21.38 3.35 -5.51
N ASP A 199 21.09 3.39 -6.80
CA ASP A 199 21.71 2.56 -7.84
C ASP A 199 22.19 3.43 -9.00
N GLU A 200 22.58 2.83 -10.13
CA GLU A 200 23.10 3.55 -11.30
C GLU A 200 22.11 4.57 -11.90
N GLU A 201 20.79 4.40 -11.64
CA GLU A 201 19.73 5.30 -12.11
C GLU A 201 19.31 6.34 -11.05
N GLY A 202 19.92 6.36 -9.87
CA GLY A 202 19.63 7.26 -8.75
C GLY A 202 18.92 6.58 -7.59
N LYS A 203 18.03 7.31 -6.89
CA LYS A 203 17.30 6.74 -5.73
C LYS A 203 16.49 5.51 -6.11
N LEU A 204 16.73 4.40 -5.42
CA LEU A 204 16.00 3.17 -5.66
C LEU A 204 14.56 3.24 -5.13
N PHE A 205 14.38 3.74 -3.92
CA PHE A 205 13.06 3.87 -3.29
C PHE A 205 12.42 5.22 -3.65
N THR A 206 12.01 5.36 -4.90
CA THR A 206 11.29 6.53 -5.41
C THR A 206 9.83 6.56 -4.95
N ALA A 207 9.15 7.70 -5.10
CA ALA A 207 7.77 7.87 -4.67
C ALA A 207 6.79 6.83 -5.27
N GLY A 208 7.06 6.38 -6.49
CA GLY A 208 6.27 5.36 -7.18
C GLY A 208 6.81 3.93 -7.06
N HIS A 209 7.83 3.67 -6.22
CA HIS A 209 8.49 2.36 -6.17
C HIS A 209 7.56 1.24 -5.71
N PHE A 210 6.78 1.47 -4.66
CA PHE A 210 5.84 0.48 -4.13
C PHE A 210 4.43 0.68 -4.68
N ASP A 211 3.71 -0.43 -4.86
CA ASP A 211 2.32 -0.46 -5.32
C ASP A 211 1.36 -0.80 -4.18
N LEU A 212 1.89 -1.22 -3.04
CA LEU A 212 1.15 -1.49 -1.80
C LEU A 212 2.08 -1.30 -0.61
N VAL A 213 1.61 -0.59 0.41
CA VAL A 213 2.23 -0.51 1.72
C VAL A 213 1.34 -1.20 2.73
N ILE A 214 1.91 -2.14 3.49
CA ILE A 214 1.25 -2.85 4.57
C ILE A 214 1.90 -2.42 5.88
N CYS A 215 1.09 -1.97 6.85
CA CYS A 215 1.58 -1.65 8.17
C CYS A 215 0.95 -2.56 9.21
N ASP A 216 1.80 -3.35 9.88
CA ASP A 216 1.39 -4.16 11.02
C ASP A 216 1.41 -3.33 12.31
N GLU A 217 0.52 -3.64 13.24
CA GLU A 217 0.28 -2.89 14.47
C GLU A 217 0.08 -1.38 14.23
N ALA A 218 -0.81 -1.07 13.27
CA ALA A 218 -1.07 0.27 12.76
C ALA A 218 -1.38 1.32 13.85
N HIS A 219 -1.80 0.90 15.05
CA HIS A 219 -2.10 1.79 16.18
C HIS A 219 -0.86 2.38 16.87
N ARG A 220 0.34 1.82 16.65
CA ARG A 220 1.56 2.22 17.37
C ARG A 220 2.43 3.21 16.61
N SER A 221 2.58 3.01 15.31
CA SER A 221 3.69 3.57 14.53
C SER A 221 3.29 4.69 13.58
N ILE A 222 1.98 4.90 13.37
CA ILE A 222 1.45 5.81 12.34
C ILE A 222 1.51 7.28 12.78
N TYR A 223 1.73 7.56 14.07
CA TYR A 223 1.66 8.90 14.61
C TYR A 223 3.01 9.63 14.53
N ASN A 224 2.97 10.85 14.00
CA ASN A 224 4.05 11.85 13.96
C ASN A 224 5.28 11.46 13.10
N LYS A 225 6.24 10.70 13.64
CA LYS A 225 7.57 10.51 13.02
C LYS A 225 7.55 9.69 11.74
N TYR A 226 6.68 8.69 11.63
CA TYR A 226 6.66 7.75 10.49
C TYR A 226 5.59 8.06 9.44
N ARG A 227 4.77 9.07 9.67
CA ARG A 227 3.77 9.53 8.71
C ARG A 227 4.41 9.94 7.38
N ASP A 228 5.65 10.39 7.42
CA ASP A 228 6.40 10.81 6.23
C ASP A 228 6.65 9.66 5.26
N ILE A 229 6.76 8.41 5.74
CA ILE A 229 6.85 7.23 4.86
C ILE A 229 5.58 7.12 4.00
N PHE A 230 4.40 7.26 4.61
CA PHE A 230 3.11 7.15 3.92
C PHE A 230 2.80 8.37 3.04
N ASN A 231 3.39 9.52 3.35
CA ASN A 231 3.29 10.71 2.50
C ASN A 231 4.27 10.64 1.31
N TYR A 232 5.39 9.95 1.49
CA TYR A 232 6.42 9.83 0.46
C TYR A 232 6.04 8.80 -0.62
N PHE A 233 5.65 7.58 -0.21
CA PHE A 233 5.26 6.54 -1.16
C PHE A 233 3.83 6.72 -1.61
N ASP A 234 3.64 6.93 -2.91
CA ASP A 234 2.31 7.04 -3.51
C ASP A 234 1.70 5.66 -3.78
N ALA A 235 1.42 4.92 -2.73
CA ALA A 235 0.86 3.57 -2.77
C ALA A 235 -0.41 3.43 -1.92
N PRO A 236 -1.35 2.54 -2.28
CA PRO A 236 -2.39 2.09 -1.36
C PRO A 236 -1.82 1.59 -0.05
N LEU A 237 -2.52 1.87 1.05
CA LEU A 237 -2.12 1.54 2.42
C LEU A 237 -3.10 0.56 3.06
N VAL A 238 -2.60 -0.57 3.55
CA VAL A 238 -3.37 -1.55 4.32
C VAL A 238 -2.82 -1.63 5.73
N GLY A 239 -3.63 -1.27 6.72
CA GLY A 239 -3.29 -1.35 8.13
C GLY A 239 -3.86 -2.60 8.79
N LEU A 240 -3.06 -3.22 9.64
CA LEU A 240 -3.45 -4.34 10.50
C LEU A 240 -3.35 -3.90 11.96
N THR A 241 -4.37 -4.15 12.74
CA THR A 241 -4.34 -3.92 14.19
C THR A 241 -5.34 -4.83 14.91
N ALA A 242 -5.07 -5.13 16.17
CA ALA A 242 -6.06 -5.73 17.06
C ALA A 242 -6.78 -4.68 17.91
N THR A 243 -6.12 -3.56 18.15
CA THR A 243 -6.56 -2.50 19.07
C THR A 243 -6.36 -1.14 18.42
N PRO A 244 -7.32 -0.71 17.57
CA PRO A 244 -7.24 0.64 17.00
C PRO A 244 -7.32 1.69 18.13
N LYS A 245 -6.65 2.82 17.96
CA LYS A 245 -6.77 3.97 18.86
C LYS A 245 -7.77 4.97 18.30
N ASP A 246 -8.57 5.54 19.19
CA ASP A 246 -9.60 6.53 18.89
C ASP A 246 -9.45 7.83 19.70
N GLU A 247 -8.26 8.00 20.34
CA GLU A 247 -7.92 9.23 21.08
C GLU A 247 -7.85 10.44 20.14
N ILE A 248 -8.20 11.63 20.64
CA ILE A 248 -8.26 12.88 19.85
C ILE A 248 -6.94 13.16 19.11
N ASP A 249 -5.80 12.94 19.77
CA ASP A 249 -4.47 13.20 19.18
C ASP A 249 -3.87 11.99 18.45
N LYS A 250 -4.48 10.82 18.53
CA LYS A 250 -3.96 9.55 18.02
C LYS A 250 -5.08 8.67 17.50
N ASN A 251 -5.76 9.13 16.46
CA ASN A 251 -6.86 8.38 15.86
C ASN A 251 -6.35 7.53 14.68
N THR A 252 -6.38 6.22 14.84
CA THR A 252 -5.99 5.27 13.78
C THR A 252 -6.88 5.42 12.55
N TYR A 253 -8.17 5.66 12.74
CA TYR A 253 -9.14 5.77 11.65
C TYR A 253 -8.89 6.97 10.75
N ASP A 254 -8.42 8.10 11.29
CA ASP A 254 -8.11 9.32 10.52
C ASP A 254 -6.98 9.09 9.52
N VAL A 255 -5.97 8.31 9.88
CA VAL A 255 -4.86 7.96 8.97
C VAL A 255 -5.36 7.17 7.78
N PHE A 256 -6.38 6.32 7.99
CA PHE A 256 -7.00 5.51 6.95
C PHE A 256 -8.20 6.19 6.28
N GLU A 257 -8.48 7.48 6.60
CA GLU A 257 -9.61 8.24 6.04
C GLU A 257 -10.96 7.56 6.28
N LEU A 258 -11.11 6.97 7.46
CA LEU A 258 -12.29 6.23 7.90
C LEU A 258 -12.99 6.97 9.04
N GLY A 259 -14.29 6.77 9.18
CA GLY A 259 -15.03 7.21 10.37
C GLY A 259 -14.55 6.47 11.62
N THR A 260 -14.42 7.20 12.74
CA THR A 260 -14.00 6.62 14.02
C THR A 260 -14.90 5.44 14.40
N GLY A 261 -14.27 4.32 14.73
CA GLY A 261 -14.98 3.07 15.06
C GLY A 261 -15.48 2.25 13.86
N VAL A 262 -15.25 2.72 12.61
CA VAL A 262 -15.71 2.04 11.39
C VAL A 262 -14.52 1.60 10.54
N PRO A 263 -13.90 0.44 10.83
CA PRO A 263 -12.82 -0.09 10.01
C PRO A 263 -13.34 -0.56 8.63
N THR A 264 -12.43 -0.80 7.70
CA THR A 264 -12.79 -1.48 6.43
C THR A 264 -13.33 -2.88 6.68
N TYR A 265 -12.76 -3.58 7.67
CA TYR A 265 -13.28 -4.86 8.17
C TYR A 265 -12.91 -5.03 9.64
N GLY A 266 -13.88 -5.54 10.44
CA GLY A 266 -13.72 -5.80 11.86
C GLY A 266 -13.99 -7.28 12.18
N TYR A 267 -13.07 -7.90 12.96
CA TYR A 267 -13.26 -9.23 13.55
C TYR A 267 -12.65 -9.23 14.95
N GLU A 268 -13.46 -8.86 15.92
CA GLU A 268 -13.05 -8.64 17.30
C GLU A 268 -12.97 -9.94 18.11
N LEU A 269 -12.32 -9.88 19.27
CA LEU A 269 -12.12 -11.04 20.14
C LEU A 269 -13.45 -11.70 20.55
N ALA A 270 -14.45 -10.90 20.92
CA ALA A 270 -15.76 -11.42 21.33
C ALA A 270 -16.42 -12.28 20.24
N GLN A 271 -16.32 -11.84 18.97
CA GLN A 271 -16.83 -12.62 17.85
C GLN A 271 -15.98 -13.88 17.61
N ALA A 272 -14.66 -13.77 17.71
CA ALA A 272 -13.75 -14.88 17.51
C ALA A 272 -13.92 -16.00 18.57
N VAL A 273 -14.22 -15.63 19.81
CA VAL A 273 -14.55 -16.56 20.88
C VAL A 273 -15.91 -17.22 20.63
N LYS A 274 -16.94 -16.45 20.27
CA LYS A 274 -18.25 -16.96 19.91
C LYS A 274 -18.21 -17.96 18.77
N ASP A 275 -17.36 -17.72 17.79
CA ASP A 275 -17.16 -18.61 16.63
C ASP A 275 -16.28 -19.83 16.95
N GLY A 276 -15.70 -19.90 18.14
CA GLY A 276 -14.84 -21.01 18.59
C GLY A 276 -13.43 -21.00 17.98
N PHE A 277 -13.00 -19.90 17.37
CA PHE A 277 -11.64 -19.77 16.82
C PHE A 277 -10.61 -19.28 17.83
N LEU A 278 -11.04 -18.57 18.86
CA LEU A 278 -10.21 -18.12 19.97
C LEU A 278 -10.86 -18.49 21.32
N VAL A 279 -10.06 -18.52 22.36
CA VAL A 279 -10.52 -18.70 23.73
C VAL A 279 -10.53 -17.35 24.44
N ASP A 280 -11.46 -17.17 25.37
CA ASP A 280 -11.52 -15.97 26.20
C ASP A 280 -10.34 -15.92 27.16
N PHE A 281 -9.88 -14.73 27.50
CA PHE A 281 -8.86 -14.55 28.54
C PHE A 281 -9.53 -14.81 29.90
N LEU A 282 -9.18 -15.93 30.54
CA LEU A 282 -9.35 -16.06 31.97
C LEU A 282 -8.37 -15.11 32.65
N GLN A 283 -8.85 -13.98 33.18
CA GLN A 283 -8.07 -13.22 34.14
C GLN A 283 -7.92 -14.10 35.40
N VAL A 284 -6.69 -14.56 35.62
CA VAL A 284 -6.31 -15.19 36.90
C VAL A 284 -5.88 -14.10 37.86
#